data_13856262565481b382867fc69d89f40c
#
_entry.id   13856262565481b382867fc69d89f40c
#
_cell.length_a   1.000
_cell.length_b   1.000
_cell.length_c   1.000
_cell.angle_alpha   90.00
_cell.angle_beta   90.00
_cell.angle_gamma   90.00
#
_symmetry.space_group_name_H-M   'P 1'
#
loop_
_entity.id
_entity.type
_entity.pdbx_description
1 polymer ?
#
loop_
_entity_poly.entity_id
_entity_poly.type
_entity_poly.pdbx_seq_one_letter_code
_entity_poly.pdbx_strand_id
1 'polypeptide(L)'
;MSTEQQNSPTSRPTPDSLRKKTPFLENLKRNTQSIRQALAFAGIGAIVVGVLIWIFLRGLEGPSYIVIGIGLAILIVDAIISLATVRQAVFGRRGRYGLNTAIVFIVFLTIAVIVNFSLHWAVDRPNPAAWLRVDTTATKQFLLEEQVVNTLENLKEPVKITAFFATNTAADAAAWRDTEDMLSEFRRRSGDFELTYELVDPEINPNVATGFGVTQFPALAIQGSESLRTEIVVGANPNETSGVFTEQQVVTGLLVINEIRQKKVLFVTGHSERDVLDINESTSVGLAARALNRENYVVLVETLQELATRLAIGDPLEVPAVLVFSNPTQELLPIDQNALLEYARSGGSIMFLLEPDDTPDTFKQFLSRYGVAVGDGEAADRASYVGGNETFIQVKKSNQQLPPHPITDDFEVLYMPGVTHFGWTIDPASVPLVDDITPVVMQAMLASTTLYSWSETDPDFIGFDQGVDIGGPLPIAVAVEAIGELAGGTYSDGESTISMNMVLIGDTDFATNNYFGSANNADLFINSVNFLAKDVELISIRAKTEADRQMFLTKNERDFVRWSGWLLMPALVSIFGFWTWWRRR
;
A
#
# COMPACT_ATOMS: atom_id res chain seq x y z
N MET A 1 7.31 29.33 -114.54
CA MET A 1 6.78 28.05 -114.97
C MET A 1 5.84 27.59 -113.89
N SER A 2 4.58 27.59 -114.23
CA SER A 2 3.48 26.64 -113.99
C SER A 2 3.06 26.50 -112.55
N THR A 3 1.91 27.11 -112.22
CA THR A 3 0.54 26.56 -112.16
C THR A 3 0.45 25.43 -111.12
N GLU A 4 -0.48 25.40 -110.18
CA GLU A 4 -1.93 25.39 -110.37
C GLU A 4 -2.67 25.51 -109.04
N GLN A 5 -3.80 26.09 -109.08
CA GLN A 5 -4.90 26.11 -108.12
C GLN A 5 -5.38 24.71 -107.74
N GLN A 6 -5.99 24.55 -106.53
CA GLN A 6 -7.39 24.09 -106.43
C GLN A 6 -7.91 24.04 -105.02
N ASN A 7 -8.92 24.81 -104.76
CA ASN A 7 -10.26 24.51 -104.22
C ASN A 7 -10.36 23.78 -102.88
N SER A 8 -11.02 24.50 -101.97
CA SER A 8 -11.73 24.04 -100.78
C SER A 8 -12.89 23.04 -101.05
N PRO A 9 -13.29 22.30 -100.01
CA PRO A 9 -14.72 22.38 -99.69
C PRO A 9 -14.99 22.61 -98.24
N THR A 10 -15.95 23.46 -97.98
CA THR A 10 -16.77 23.76 -96.83
C THR A 10 -17.11 22.53 -96.01
N SER A 11 -16.64 22.43 -94.74
CA SER A 11 -17.15 21.50 -93.76
C SER A 11 -18.24 22.20 -92.91
N ARG A 12 -19.43 21.60 -92.94
CA ARG A 12 -20.59 21.97 -92.12
C ARG A 12 -20.22 21.92 -90.62
N PRO A 13 -20.72 22.86 -89.79
CA PRO A 13 -20.52 22.80 -88.33
C PRO A 13 -21.34 21.64 -87.74
N THR A 14 -20.70 20.79 -86.95
CA THR A 14 -21.34 19.74 -86.15
C THR A 14 -22.17 20.33 -85.05
N PRO A 15 -23.32 19.69 -84.62
CA PRO A 15 -24.27 20.23 -83.66
C PRO A 15 -23.80 20.29 -82.23
N ASP A 16 -22.55 19.99 -81.89
CA ASP A 16 -22.06 19.85 -80.50
C ASP A 16 -21.48 21.12 -79.85
N SER A 17 -21.51 22.26 -80.59
CA SER A 17 -20.96 23.53 -80.09
C SER A 17 -21.96 24.43 -79.34
N LEU A 18 -23.20 23.97 -79.01
CA LEU A 18 -24.26 24.79 -78.38
C LEU A 18 -24.69 24.32 -77.01
N ARG A 19 -23.94 23.48 -76.34
CA ARG A 19 -24.13 23.26 -74.88
C ARG A 19 -23.20 24.14 -74.05
N LYS A 20 -23.34 25.47 -74.13
CA LYS A 20 -22.86 26.35 -73.08
C LYS A 20 -23.62 26.01 -71.79
N LYS A 21 -22.96 25.22 -70.92
CA LYS A 21 -23.42 25.07 -69.51
C LYS A 21 -23.57 26.47 -68.93
N THR A 22 -24.75 26.84 -68.53
CA THR A 22 -25.01 28.14 -67.95
C THR A 22 -24.18 28.29 -66.70
N PRO A 23 -23.39 29.37 -66.52
CA PRO A 23 -22.54 29.59 -65.34
C PRO A 23 -23.30 29.58 -64.02
N PHE A 24 -24.61 29.79 -64.06
CA PHE A 24 -25.53 29.73 -62.95
C PHE A 24 -25.64 28.31 -62.38
N LEU A 25 -25.73 27.26 -63.16
CA LEU A 25 -25.80 25.86 -62.73
C LEU A 25 -24.48 25.35 -62.14
N GLU A 26 -23.33 25.83 -62.64
CA GLU A 26 -22.04 25.53 -62.07
C GLU A 26 -21.82 26.24 -60.71
N ASN A 27 -22.23 27.47 -60.61
CA ASN A 27 -22.19 28.20 -59.34
C ASN A 27 -23.13 27.61 -58.27
N LEU A 28 -24.32 27.16 -58.68
CA LEU A 28 -25.26 26.49 -57.75
C LEU A 28 -24.69 25.14 -57.27
N LYS A 29 -24.09 24.33 -58.14
CA LYS A 29 -23.44 23.06 -57.79
C LYS A 29 -22.24 23.28 -56.85
N ARG A 30 -21.43 24.30 -57.10
CA ARG A 30 -20.27 24.63 -56.28
C ARG A 30 -20.68 25.13 -54.89
N ASN A 31 -21.76 25.93 -54.82
CA ASN A 31 -22.28 26.43 -53.55
C ASN A 31 -22.93 25.32 -52.71
N THR A 32 -23.71 24.43 -53.32
CA THR A 32 -24.27 23.25 -52.65
C THR A 32 -23.19 22.27 -52.15
N GLN A 33 -22.09 22.12 -52.87
CA GLN A 33 -20.99 21.26 -52.42
C GLN A 33 -20.24 21.85 -51.21
N SER A 34 -20.05 23.17 -51.17
CA SER A 34 -19.42 23.85 -50.02
C SER A 34 -20.33 23.81 -48.78
N ILE A 35 -21.64 24.01 -48.91
CA ILE A 35 -22.59 23.90 -47.81
C ILE A 35 -22.63 22.48 -47.22
N ARG A 36 -22.59 21.47 -48.06
CA ARG A 36 -22.56 20.07 -47.66
C ARG A 36 -21.29 19.72 -46.89
N GLN A 37 -20.12 20.17 -47.35
CA GLN A 37 -18.86 19.95 -46.64
C GLN A 37 -18.91 20.63 -45.26
N ALA A 38 -19.45 21.85 -45.17
CA ALA A 38 -19.64 22.54 -43.91
C ALA A 38 -20.59 21.80 -42.94
N LEU A 39 -21.71 21.24 -43.44
CA LEU A 39 -22.65 20.44 -42.65
C LEU A 39 -22.02 19.15 -42.14
N ALA A 40 -21.27 18.43 -42.97
CA ALA A 40 -20.58 17.20 -42.59
C ALA A 40 -19.53 17.46 -41.49
N PHE A 41 -18.71 18.50 -41.67
CA PHE A 41 -17.72 18.88 -40.64
C PHE A 41 -18.37 19.35 -39.32
N ALA A 42 -19.44 20.11 -39.40
CA ALA A 42 -20.17 20.55 -38.23
C ALA A 42 -20.83 19.39 -37.47
N GLY A 43 -21.44 18.44 -38.18
CA GLY A 43 -22.03 17.25 -37.58
C GLY A 43 -20.99 16.35 -36.87
N ILE A 44 -19.86 16.07 -37.54
CA ILE A 44 -18.76 15.30 -36.95
C ILE A 44 -18.17 16.06 -35.75
N GLY A 45 -17.92 17.36 -35.89
CA GLY A 45 -17.40 18.20 -34.81
C GLY A 45 -18.30 18.20 -33.57
N ALA A 46 -19.62 18.30 -33.76
CA ALA A 46 -20.57 18.24 -32.65
C ALA A 46 -20.56 16.87 -31.94
N ILE A 47 -20.49 15.77 -32.68
CA ILE A 47 -20.37 14.43 -32.07
C ILE A 47 -19.07 14.32 -31.26
N VAL A 48 -17.94 14.74 -31.82
CA VAL A 48 -16.64 14.69 -31.13
C VAL A 48 -16.67 15.53 -29.84
N VAL A 49 -17.20 16.75 -29.90
CA VAL A 49 -17.34 17.62 -28.73
C VAL A 49 -18.26 16.99 -27.69
N GLY A 50 -19.41 16.42 -28.10
CA GLY A 50 -20.32 15.75 -27.18
C GLY A 50 -19.67 14.53 -26.50
N VAL A 51 -18.92 13.74 -27.24
CA VAL A 51 -18.16 12.60 -26.68
C VAL A 51 -17.06 13.07 -25.73
N LEU A 52 -16.34 14.15 -26.05
CA LEU A 52 -15.34 14.72 -25.16
C LEU A 52 -15.97 15.27 -23.85
N ILE A 53 -17.12 15.93 -23.95
CA ILE A 53 -17.88 16.37 -22.77
C ILE A 53 -18.26 15.15 -21.90
N TRP A 54 -18.76 14.09 -22.52
CA TRP A 54 -19.14 12.86 -21.81
C TRP A 54 -17.96 12.18 -21.11
N ILE A 55 -16.78 12.15 -21.74
CA ILE A 55 -15.59 11.50 -21.18
C ILE A 55 -14.94 12.35 -20.07
N PHE A 56 -14.80 13.66 -20.29
CA PHE A 56 -13.97 14.52 -19.42
C PHE A 56 -14.75 15.35 -18.41
N LEU A 57 -16.06 15.56 -18.60
CA LEU A 57 -16.89 16.40 -17.73
C LEU A 57 -17.98 15.56 -17.07
N ARG A 58 -17.60 14.84 -15.99
CA ARG A 58 -18.56 14.10 -15.17
C ARG A 58 -19.61 15.05 -14.58
N GLY A 59 -20.88 14.70 -14.69
CA GLY A 59 -22.03 15.53 -14.26
C GLY A 59 -22.70 16.33 -15.38
N LEU A 60 -22.16 16.33 -16.61
CA LEU A 60 -22.79 16.94 -17.79
C LEU A 60 -23.26 15.88 -18.81
N GLU A 61 -23.69 14.72 -18.34
CA GLU A 61 -24.14 13.61 -19.20
C GLU A 61 -25.36 14.00 -20.03
N GLY A 62 -26.35 14.65 -19.42
CA GLY A 62 -27.53 15.14 -20.13
C GLY A 62 -27.21 16.09 -21.29
N PRO A 63 -26.47 17.19 -21.07
CA PRO A 63 -26.00 18.07 -22.13
C PRO A 63 -25.13 17.35 -23.20
N SER A 64 -24.30 16.37 -22.84
CA SER A 64 -23.48 15.65 -23.81
C SER A 64 -24.33 14.85 -24.81
N TYR A 65 -25.37 14.15 -24.37
CA TYR A 65 -26.29 13.42 -25.25
C TYR A 65 -27.06 14.35 -26.19
N ILE A 66 -27.41 15.57 -25.74
CA ILE A 66 -28.06 16.57 -26.59
C ILE A 66 -27.10 16.98 -27.71
N VAL A 67 -25.85 17.29 -27.41
CA VAL A 67 -24.84 17.70 -28.41
C VAL A 67 -24.55 16.58 -29.41
N ILE A 68 -24.43 15.33 -28.96
CA ILE A 68 -24.28 14.15 -29.82
C ILE A 68 -25.51 13.99 -30.71
N GLY A 69 -26.71 14.13 -30.16
CA GLY A 69 -27.98 14.04 -30.90
C GLY A 69 -28.11 15.11 -31.99
N ILE A 70 -27.72 16.36 -31.70
CA ILE A 70 -27.67 17.45 -32.69
C ILE A 70 -26.70 17.12 -33.81
N GLY A 71 -25.48 16.65 -33.48
CA GLY A 71 -24.48 16.24 -34.46
C GLY A 71 -24.97 15.12 -35.38
N LEU A 72 -25.66 14.13 -34.82
CA LEU A 72 -26.27 13.03 -35.57
C LEU A 72 -27.40 13.51 -36.48
N ALA A 73 -28.25 14.41 -36.01
CA ALA A 73 -29.32 15.01 -36.79
C ALA A 73 -28.76 15.79 -37.99
N ILE A 74 -27.69 16.57 -37.81
CA ILE A 74 -27.03 17.31 -38.90
C ILE A 74 -26.47 16.32 -39.96
N LEU A 75 -25.86 15.22 -39.55
CA LEU A 75 -25.34 14.20 -40.48
C LEU A 75 -26.46 13.46 -41.23
N ILE A 76 -27.61 13.21 -40.57
CA ILE A 76 -28.78 12.61 -41.21
C ILE A 76 -29.36 13.58 -42.27
N VAL A 77 -29.44 14.86 -41.97
CA VAL A 77 -29.90 15.89 -42.96
C VAL A 77 -28.92 15.96 -44.12
N ASP A 78 -27.62 15.98 -43.90
CA ASP A 78 -26.61 15.93 -45.01
C ASP A 78 -26.74 14.65 -45.85
N ALA A 79 -26.95 13.50 -45.22
CA ALA A 79 -27.16 12.22 -45.89
C ALA A 79 -28.41 12.23 -46.75
N ILE A 80 -29.55 12.81 -46.28
CA ILE A 80 -30.80 12.94 -47.04
C ILE A 80 -30.60 13.86 -48.24
N ILE A 81 -29.96 15.02 -48.06
CA ILE A 81 -29.68 15.99 -49.16
C ILE A 81 -28.74 15.36 -50.20
N SER A 82 -27.88 14.46 -49.78
CA SER A 82 -26.86 13.83 -50.62
C SER A 82 -27.21 12.42 -51.10
N LEU A 83 -28.46 11.97 -50.96
CA LEU A 83 -28.86 10.57 -51.19
C LEU A 83 -28.39 10.01 -52.52
N ALA A 84 -28.44 10.79 -53.62
CA ALA A 84 -27.97 10.39 -54.94
C ALA A 84 -26.44 10.23 -54.97
N THR A 85 -25.72 11.06 -54.26
CA THR A 85 -24.23 11.02 -54.18
C THR A 85 -23.76 9.94 -53.23
N VAL A 86 -24.46 9.73 -52.11
CA VAL A 86 -24.18 8.62 -51.18
C VAL A 86 -24.42 7.29 -51.87
N ARG A 87 -25.49 7.14 -52.64
CA ARG A 87 -25.75 5.92 -53.43
C ARG A 87 -24.63 5.65 -54.44
N GLN A 88 -24.12 6.65 -55.16
CA GLN A 88 -23.00 6.51 -56.06
C GLN A 88 -21.67 6.24 -55.33
N ALA A 89 -21.44 6.83 -54.17
CA ALA A 89 -20.27 6.63 -53.35
C ALA A 89 -20.23 5.21 -52.76
N VAL A 90 -21.37 4.71 -52.29
CA VAL A 90 -21.48 3.38 -51.63
C VAL A 90 -21.39 2.25 -52.70
N PHE A 91 -22.08 2.40 -53.85
CA PHE A 91 -22.15 1.34 -54.86
C PHE A 91 -21.13 1.50 -55.99
N GLY A 92 -20.35 2.60 -56.03
CA GLY A 92 -19.27 2.81 -57.02
C GLY A 92 -18.01 1.99 -56.71
N ARG A 93 -17.12 1.82 -57.75
CA ARG A 93 -15.84 1.09 -57.58
C ARG A 93 -14.99 1.58 -56.40
N ARG A 94 -14.98 2.89 -56.09
CA ARG A 94 -14.28 3.47 -54.93
C ARG A 94 -15.04 3.25 -53.62
N GLY A 95 -16.38 3.14 -53.68
CA GLY A 95 -17.22 2.92 -52.48
C GLY A 95 -17.10 1.51 -51.91
N ARG A 96 -16.81 0.50 -52.77
CA ARG A 96 -16.60 -0.89 -52.28
C ARG A 96 -15.44 -1.00 -51.29
N TYR A 97 -14.34 -0.28 -51.52
CA TYR A 97 -13.22 -0.25 -50.56
C TYR A 97 -13.56 0.54 -49.31
N GLY A 98 -14.23 1.68 -49.45
CA GLY A 98 -14.68 2.48 -48.29
C GLY A 98 -15.75 1.78 -47.44
N LEU A 99 -16.70 1.07 -48.08
CA LEU A 99 -17.72 0.28 -47.37
C LEU A 99 -17.08 -0.91 -46.62
N ASN A 100 -16.12 -1.61 -47.26
CA ASN A 100 -15.42 -2.70 -46.58
C ASN A 100 -14.64 -2.20 -45.37
N THR A 101 -13.96 -1.05 -45.47
CA THR A 101 -13.25 -0.42 -44.34
C THR A 101 -14.23 0.03 -43.27
N ALA A 102 -15.38 0.60 -43.61
CA ALA A 102 -16.42 1.00 -42.67
C ALA A 102 -17.02 -0.21 -41.94
N ILE A 103 -17.29 -1.31 -42.64
CA ILE A 103 -17.78 -2.55 -42.05
C ILE A 103 -16.73 -3.12 -41.08
N VAL A 104 -15.45 -3.19 -41.50
CA VAL A 104 -14.37 -3.66 -40.60
C VAL A 104 -14.26 -2.77 -39.37
N PHE A 105 -14.35 -1.45 -39.50
CA PHE A 105 -14.33 -0.53 -38.38
C PHE A 105 -15.52 -0.72 -37.42
N ILE A 106 -16.74 -0.86 -37.96
CA ILE A 106 -17.94 -1.11 -37.17
C ILE A 106 -17.82 -2.46 -36.43
N VAL A 107 -17.36 -3.52 -37.12
CA VAL A 107 -17.15 -4.82 -36.48
C VAL A 107 -16.11 -4.72 -35.38
N PHE A 108 -14.99 -4.03 -35.62
CA PHE A 108 -13.97 -3.78 -34.60
C PHE A 108 -14.54 -3.03 -33.38
N LEU A 109 -15.30 -1.96 -33.62
CA LEU A 109 -15.93 -1.17 -32.56
C LEU A 109 -16.94 -2.02 -31.76
N THR A 110 -17.74 -2.84 -32.45
CA THR A 110 -18.69 -3.76 -31.82
C THR A 110 -17.97 -4.80 -30.97
N ILE A 111 -16.88 -5.37 -31.48
CA ILE A 111 -16.05 -6.31 -30.69
C ILE A 111 -15.45 -5.61 -29.48
N ALA A 112 -14.92 -4.39 -29.63
CA ALA A 112 -14.37 -3.61 -28.52
C ALA A 112 -15.42 -3.32 -27.43
N VAL A 113 -16.66 -2.97 -27.83
CA VAL A 113 -17.78 -2.75 -26.91
C VAL A 113 -18.17 -4.07 -26.21
N ILE A 114 -18.28 -5.18 -26.95
CA ILE A 114 -18.61 -6.49 -26.36
C ILE A 114 -17.53 -6.94 -25.40
N VAL A 115 -16.25 -6.79 -25.75
CA VAL A 115 -15.12 -7.14 -24.88
C VAL A 115 -15.15 -6.27 -23.61
N ASN A 116 -15.31 -4.95 -23.75
CA ASN A 116 -15.39 -4.03 -22.62
C ASN A 116 -16.57 -4.40 -21.69
N PHE A 117 -17.76 -4.61 -22.26
CA PHE A 117 -18.94 -5.02 -21.50
C PHE A 117 -18.76 -6.37 -20.83
N SER A 118 -18.16 -7.34 -21.53
CA SER A 118 -17.91 -8.68 -20.98
C SER A 118 -16.88 -8.64 -19.84
N LEU A 119 -15.85 -7.81 -19.98
CA LEU A 119 -14.85 -7.59 -18.92
C LEU A 119 -15.48 -6.91 -17.70
N HIS A 120 -16.26 -5.84 -17.92
CA HIS A 120 -16.98 -5.17 -16.84
C HIS A 120 -17.93 -6.11 -16.09
N TRP A 121 -18.74 -6.87 -16.82
CA TRP A 121 -19.64 -7.87 -16.24
C TRP A 121 -18.89 -9.02 -15.52
N ALA A 122 -17.72 -9.44 -15.99
CA ALA A 122 -16.93 -10.48 -15.35
C ALA A 122 -16.24 -9.97 -14.06
N VAL A 123 -15.91 -8.68 -14.00
CA VAL A 123 -15.29 -8.04 -12.82
C VAL A 123 -16.32 -7.75 -11.72
N ASP A 124 -17.57 -7.46 -12.09
CA ASP A 124 -18.65 -7.13 -11.13
C ASP A 124 -19.32 -8.35 -10.49
N ARG A 125 -18.85 -9.57 -10.81
CA ARG A 125 -19.35 -10.77 -10.15
C ARG A 125 -18.73 -10.96 -8.76
N PRO A 126 -19.45 -11.58 -7.81
CA PRO A 126 -18.81 -12.13 -6.62
C PRO A 126 -17.73 -13.13 -7.04
N ASN A 127 -16.52 -13.00 -6.48
CA ASN A 127 -15.31 -13.77 -6.83
C ASN A 127 -14.87 -13.64 -8.30
N PRO A 128 -14.48 -12.47 -8.78
CA PRO A 128 -13.92 -12.31 -10.11
C PRO A 128 -12.59 -13.07 -10.20
N ALA A 129 -12.32 -13.66 -11.37
CA ALA A 129 -11.05 -14.35 -11.59
C ALA A 129 -9.88 -13.37 -11.38
N ALA A 130 -8.95 -13.71 -10.51
CA ALA A 130 -7.85 -12.81 -10.07
C ALA A 130 -7.01 -12.24 -11.23
N TRP A 131 -6.92 -12.95 -12.37
CA TRP A 131 -6.17 -12.50 -13.56
C TRP A 131 -6.86 -11.37 -14.36
N LEU A 132 -8.15 -11.08 -14.08
CA LEU A 132 -8.90 -10.01 -14.75
C LEU A 132 -8.59 -8.61 -14.19
N ARG A 133 -8.01 -8.53 -13.00
CA ARG A 133 -7.56 -7.30 -12.38
C ARG A 133 -6.05 -7.29 -12.26
N VAL A 134 -5.41 -6.44 -13.04
CA VAL A 134 -3.97 -6.17 -12.93
C VAL A 134 -3.83 -4.79 -12.33
N ASP A 135 -3.44 -4.75 -11.06
CA ASP A 135 -3.05 -3.50 -10.42
C ASP A 135 -1.64 -3.14 -10.91
N THR A 136 -1.56 -2.07 -11.69
CA THR A 136 -0.30 -1.55 -12.24
C THR A 136 0.32 -0.47 -11.35
N THR A 137 -0.29 -0.16 -10.20
CA THR A 137 0.28 0.79 -9.25
C THR A 137 1.48 0.18 -8.53
N ALA A 138 2.50 0.99 -8.25
CA ALA A 138 3.71 0.52 -7.57
C ALA A 138 3.42 0.02 -6.14
N THR A 139 2.30 0.44 -5.55
CA THR A 139 1.87 0.15 -4.17
C THR A 139 0.74 -0.86 -4.08
N LYS A 140 0.28 -1.41 -5.22
CA LYS A 140 -0.88 -2.33 -5.28
C LYS A 140 -2.11 -1.79 -4.53
N GLN A 141 -2.39 -0.51 -4.67
CA GLN A 141 -3.42 0.22 -3.90
C GLN A 141 -4.84 -0.32 -4.07
N PHE A 142 -5.12 -1.02 -5.18
CA PHE A 142 -6.45 -1.52 -5.52
C PHE A 142 -6.64 -3.03 -5.27
N LEU A 143 -5.64 -3.70 -4.68
CA LEU A 143 -5.75 -5.08 -4.26
C LEU A 143 -5.84 -5.12 -2.74
N LEU A 144 -6.85 -5.79 -2.20
CA LEU A 144 -6.91 -6.09 -0.77
C LEU A 144 -5.74 -7.00 -0.38
N GLU A 145 -5.18 -6.77 0.78
CA GLU A 145 -4.16 -7.64 1.33
C GLU A 145 -4.75 -9.02 1.66
N GLU A 146 -3.92 -10.05 1.57
CA GLU A 146 -4.36 -11.44 1.75
C GLU A 146 -5.07 -11.67 3.08
N GLN A 147 -4.68 -10.96 4.12
CA GLN A 147 -5.30 -11.06 5.43
C GLN A 147 -6.63 -10.34 5.54
N VAL A 148 -6.80 -9.20 4.84
CA VAL A 148 -8.12 -8.57 4.72
C VAL A 148 -9.09 -9.57 4.09
N VAL A 149 -8.64 -10.25 3.04
CA VAL A 149 -9.40 -11.31 2.37
C VAL A 149 -9.71 -12.46 3.34
N ASN A 150 -8.70 -12.96 4.07
CA ASN A 150 -8.87 -14.01 5.05
C ASN A 150 -9.86 -13.63 6.16
N THR A 151 -9.81 -12.39 6.66
CA THR A 151 -10.77 -11.91 7.66
C THR A 151 -12.18 -11.86 7.11
N LEU A 152 -12.36 -11.41 5.87
CA LEU A 152 -13.66 -11.34 5.21
C LEU A 152 -14.22 -12.73 4.88
N GLU A 153 -13.38 -13.69 4.50
CA GLU A 153 -13.77 -15.07 4.22
C GLU A 153 -14.13 -15.85 5.50
N ASN A 154 -13.58 -15.45 6.66
CA ASN A 154 -13.80 -16.09 7.95
C ASN A 154 -14.73 -15.30 8.87
N LEU A 155 -15.62 -14.46 8.34
CA LEU A 155 -16.67 -13.83 9.13
C LEU A 155 -17.53 -14.92 9.81
N LYS A 156 -17.92 -14.68 11.07
CA LYS A 156 -18.72 -15.63 11.84
C LYS A 156 -20.23 -15.39 11.73
N GLU A 157 -20.61 -14.19 11.27
CA GLU A 157 -22.00 -13.75 11.11
C GLU A 157 -22.10 -12.73 9.98
N PRO A 158 -23.30 -12.48 9.40
CA PRO A 158 -23.51 -11.39 8.46
C PRO A 158 -23.24 -10.04 9.12
N VAL A 159 -22.57 -9.14 8.41
CA VAL A 159 -22.18 -7.81 8.93
C VAL A 159 -22.83 -6.72 8.12
N LYS A 160 -23.40 -5.73 8.80
CA LYS A 160 -23.92 -4.50 8.22
C LYS A 160 -23.06 -3.31 8.59
N ILE A 161 -22.59 -2.57 7.60
CA ILE A 161 -21.84 -1.32 7.79
C ILE A 161 -22.74 -0.14 7.44
N THR A 162 -23.03 0.72 8.43
CA THR A 162 -23.73 1.97 8.21
C THR A 162 -22.72 3.11 8.14
N ALA A 163 -22.58 3.71 6.96
CA ALA A 163 -21.62 4.77 6.71
C ALA A 163 -22.29 6.14 6.89
N PHE A 164 -21.78 6.94 7.81
CA PHE A 164 -22.26 8.27 8.12
C PHE A 164 -21.40 9.34 7.45
N PHE A 165 -21.90 9.92 6.38
CA PHE A 165 -21.25 11.01 5.65
C PHE A 165 -22.23 12.15 5.44
N ALA A 166 -21.80 13.38 5.68
CA ALA A 166 -22.48 14.55 5.16
C ALA A 166 -22.33 14.57 3.62
N THR A 167 -23.39 14.86 2.90
CA THR A 167 -23.36 14.82 1.43
C THR A 167 -23.37 16.22 0.79
N ASN A 168 -23.18 17.25 1.62
CA ASN A 168 -23.36 18.66 1.23
C ASN A 168 -22.10 19.29 0.60
N THR A 169 -20.92 18.70 0.73
CA THR A 169 -19.67 19.21 0.13
C THR A 169 -19.11 18.31 -0.95
N ALA A 170 -18.30 18.88 -1.85
CA ALA A 170 -17.60 18.09 -2.87
C ALA A 170 -16.52 17.16 -2.26
N ALA A 171 -15.92 17.57 -1.13
CA ALA A 171 -14.94 16.76 -0.40
C ALA A 171 -15.60 15.51 0.22
N ASP A 172 -16.73 15.69 0.92
CA ASP A 172 -17.48 14.57 1.52
C ASP A 172 -17.98 13.59 0.44
N ALA A 173 -18.47 14.13 -0.68
CA ALA A 173 -18.91 13.28 -1.80
C ALA A 173 -17.76 12.51 -2.47
N ALA A 174 -16.53 13.05 -2.47
CA ALA A 174 -15.35 12.34 -2.94
C ALA A 174 -14.92 11.26 -1.93
N ALA A 175 -14.85 11.61 -0.65
CA ALA A 175 -14.52 10.71 0.43
C ALA A 175 -15.50 9.51 0.54
N TRP A 176 -16.79 9.76 0.33
CA TRP A 176 -17.77 8.68 0.25
C TRP A 176 -17.49 7.73 -0.91
N ARG A 177 -17.19 8.25 -2.13
CA ARG A 177 -16.90 7.37 -3.28
C ARG A 177 -15.70 6.47 -3.03
N ASP A 178 -14.63 7.01 -2.47
CA ASP A 178 -13.43 6.24 -2.15
C ASP A 178 -13.75 5.16 -1.10
N THR A 179 -14.55 5.51 -0.08
CA THR A 179 -15.01 4.56 0.93
C THR A 179 -15.96 3.51 0.34
N GLU A 180 -16.89 3.90 -0.54
CA GLU A 180 -17.81 2.99 -1.22
C GLU A 180 -17.07 1.99 -2.11
N ASP A 181 -16.04 2.43 -2.83
CA ASP A 181 -15.19 1.56 -3.64
C ASP A 181 -14.51 0.50 -2.77
N MET A 182 -13.94 0.88 -1.61
CA MET A 182 -13.36 -0.03 -0.63
C MET A 182 -14.42 -1.01 -0.07
N LEU A 183 -15.56 -0.52 0.42
CA LEU A 183 -16.61 -1.37 0.98
C LEU A 183 -17.22 -2.31 -0.06
N SER A 184 -17.30 -1.87 -1.32
CA SER A 184 -17.75 -2.72 -2.42
C SER A 184 -16.80 -3.88 -2.68
N GLU A 185 -15.49 -3.67 -2.53
CA GLU A 185 -14.49 -4.74 -2.64
C GLU A 185 -14.58 -5.69 -1.44
N PHE A 186 -14.76 -5.16 -0.22
CA PHE A 186 -15.00 -5.97 0.98
C PHE A 186 -16.22 -6.87 0.82
N ARG A 187 -17.35 -6.31 0.36
CA ARG A 187 -18.55 -7.10 0.07
C ARG A 187 -18.32 -8.20 -0.96
N ARG A 188 -17.50 -7.93 -2.00
CA ARG A 188 -17.18 -8.94 -3.02
C ARG A 188 -16.29 -10.06 -2.51
N ARG A 189 -15.51 -9.79 -1.47
CA ARG A 189 -14.56 -10.75 -0.86
C ARG A 189 -15.11 -11.41 0.39
N SER A 190 -16.26 -10.97 0.92
CA SER A 190 -16.93 -11.68 2.01
C SER A 190 -17.30 -13.10 1.55
N GLY A 191 -16.98 -14.08 2.40
CA GLY A 191 -17.18 -15.51 2.10
C GLY A 191 -18.64 -15.96 2.24
N ASP A 192 -18.87 -16.91 3.16
CA ASP A 192 -20.20 -17.51 3.38
C ASP A 192 -21.20 -16.53 4.00
N PHE A 193 -20.72 -15.53 4.73
CA PHE A 193 -21.54 -14.50 5.37
C PHE A 193 -21.49 -13.18 4.60
N GLU A 194 -22.65 -12.61 4.29
CA GLU A 194 -22.77 -11.39 3.49
C GLU A 194 -22.38 -10.15 4.30
N LEU A 195 -21.48 -9.32 3.72
CA LEU A 195 -21.22 -7.98 4.18
C LEU A 195 -22.09 -7.01 3.38
N THR A 196 -22.92 -6.24 4.07
CA THR A 196 -23.79 -5.22 3.47
C THR A 196 -23.39 -3.83 3.96
N TYR A 197 -23.60 -2.81 3.14
CA TYR A 197 -23.37 -1.43 3.57
C TYR A 197 -24.45 -0.49 3.06
N GLU A 198 -24.68 0.59 3.81
CA GLU A 198 -25.61 1.66 3.45
C GLU A 198 -25.03 3.03 3.82
N LEU A 199 -25.38 4.05 3.03
CA LEU A 199 -25.04 5.44 3.32
C LEU A 199 -26.18 6.11 4.08
N VAL A 200 -25.86 6.78 5.16
CA VAL A 200 -26.78 7.61 5.94
C VAL A 200 -26.19 9.01 6.07
N ASP A 201 -26.96 10.01 5.64
CA ASP A 201 -26.61 11.40 5.87
C ASP A 201 -27.05 11.80 7.29
N PRO A 202 -26.11 12.12 8.20
CA PRO A 202 -26.44 12.46 9.58
C PRO A 202 -27.17 13.80 9.73
N GLU A 203 -27.08 14.70 8.74
CA GLU A 203 -27.83 15.96 8.75
C GLU A 203 -29.30 15.72 8.41
N ILE A 204 -29.57 14.73 7.55
CA ILE A 204 -30.94 14.34 7.16
C ILE A 204 -31.56 13.39 8.18
N ASN A 205 -30.75 12.46 8.72
CA ASN A 205 -31.21 11.39 9.62
C ASN A 205 -30.43 11.38 10.96
N PRO A 206 -30.49 12.46 11.78
CA PRO A 206 -29.69 12.57 13.01
C PRO A 206 -30.06 11.50 14.05
N ASN A 207 -31.30 11.03 14.06
CA ASN A 207 -31.75 9.99 14.98
C ASN A 207 -31.04 8.64 14.76
N VAL A 208 -30.68 8.32 13.51
CA VAL A 208 -29.96 7.10 13.20
C VAL A 208 -28.53 7.18 13.75
N ALA A 209 -27.83 8.29 13.51
CA ALA A 209 -26.48 8.51 14.04
C ALA A 209 -26.46 8.47 15.58
N THR A 210 -27.42 9.14 16.23
CA THR A 210 -27.56 9.11 17.68
C THR A 210 -27.86 7.70 18.21
N GLY A 211 -28.65 6.92 17.47
CA GLY A 211 -28.96 5.53 17.83
C GLY A 211 -27.74 4.61 17.86
N PHE A 212 -26.75 4.87 17.00
CA PHE A 212 -25.46 4.20 17.01
C PHE A 212 -24.44 4.84 17.96
N GLY A 213 -24.74 5.97 18.58
CA GLY A 213 -23.83 6.71 19.45
C GLY A 213 -22.73 7.46 18.67
N VAL A 214 -22.91 7.69 17.37
CA VAL A 214 -21.95 8.40 16.52
C VAL A 214 -22.05 9.91 16.78
N THR A 215 -20.93 10.50 17.21
CA THR A 215 -20.83 11.94 17.53
C THR A 215 -19.86 12.71 16.64
N GLN A 216 -19.03 12.01 15.86
CA GLN A 216 -18.06 12.59 14.94
C GLN A 216 -18.27 12.00 13.55
N PHE A 217 -18.09 12.82 12.51
CA PHE A 217 -18.28 12.44 11.11
C PHE A 217 -17.06 12.82 10.28
N PRO A 218 -16.73 12.03 9.25
CA PRO A 218 -17.38 10.80 8.81
C PRO A 218 -17.11 9.62 9.75
N ALA A 219 -18.03 8.66 9.81
CA ALA A 219 -17.89 7.47 10.64
C ALA A 219 -18.52 6.24 9.98
N LEU A 220 -18.02 5.05 10.33
CA LEU A 220 -18.62 3.76 9.99
C LEU A 220 -19.11 3.08 11.26
N ALA A 221 -20.38 2.69 11.32
CA ALA A 221 -20.89 1.78 12.33
C ALA A 221 -20.92 0.37 11.74
N ILE A 222 -20.02 -0.50 12.21
CA ILE A 222 -19.90 -1.90 11.80
C ILE A 222 -20.71 -2.71 12.80
N GLN A 223 -21.73 -3.43 12.37
CA GLN A 223 -22.63 -4.15 13.24
C GLN A 223 -22.79 -5.59 12.79
N GLY A 224 -22.61 -6.55 13.71
CA GLY A 224 -22.99 -7.93 13.52
C GLY A 224 -24.50 -8.11 13.51
N SER A 225 -25.04 -8.85 12.56
CA SER A 225 -26.49 -9.00 12.40
C SER A 225 -27.13 -9.91 13.46
N GLU A 226 -26.37 -10.85 14.00
CA GLU A 226 -26.83 -11.81 14.99
C GLU A 226 -26.47 -11.37 16.41
N SER A 227 -25.21 -10.97 16.62
CA SER A 227 -24.71 -10.53 17.93
C SER A 227 -25.20 -9.13 18.32
N LEU A 228 -25.63 -8.31 17.35
CA LEU A 228 -25.95 -6.88 17.50
C LEU A 228 -24.80 -6.05 18.07
N ARG A 229 -23.60 -6.60 18.13
CA ARG A 229 -22.40 -5.86 18.50
C ARG A 229 -22.15 -4.78 17.47
N THR A 230 -21.76 -3.62 17.94
CA THR A 230 -21.50 -2.48 17.07
C THR A 230 -20.15 -1.87 17.43
N GLU A 231 -19.31 -1.70 16.43
CA GLU A 231 -18.04 -0.98 16.54
C GLU A 231 -18.13 0.30 15.68
N ILE A 232 -17.66 1.41 16.25
CA ILE A 232 -17.66 2.71 15.57
C ILE A 232 -16.24 3.06 15.15
N VAL A 233 -16.04 3.16 13.87
CA VAL A 233 -14.79 3.62 13.26
C VAL A 233 -14.94 5.06 12.82
N VAL A 234 -14.19 5.98 13.43
CA VAL A 234 -14.21 7.40 13.06
C VAL A 234 -13.16 7.65 11.98
N GLY A 235 -13.58 8.29 10.90
CA GLY A 235 -12.72 8.62 9.77
C GLY A 235 -11.91 9.89 9.98
N ALA A 236 -10.89 10.07 9.15
CA ALA A 236 -10.13 11.32 9.07
C ALA A 236 -10.98 12.45 8.45
N ASN A 237 -10.54 13.69 8.64
CA ASN A 237 -11.22 14.84 8.06
C ASN A 237 -11.09 14.84 6.53
N PRO A 238 -12.19 14.83 5.74
CA PRO A 238 -12.15 14.80 4.29
C PRO A 238 -11.43 16.00 3.63
N ASN A 239 -11.27 17.09 4.35
CA ASN A 239 -10.56 18.28 3.86
C ASN A 239 -9.04 18.19 4.05
N GLU A 240 -8.55 17.24 4.84
CA GLU A 240 -7.13 17.10 5.20
C GLU A 240 -6.46 15.92 4.48
N THR A 241 -7.23 14.87 4.16
CA THR A 241 -6.70 13.64 3.53
C THR A 241 -7.61 13.16 2.40
N SER A 242 -7.01 12.54 1.38
CA SER A 242 -7.75 11.89 0.28
C SER A 242 -8.39 10.56 0.71
N GLY A 243 -7.82 9.85 1.69
CA GLY A 243 -8.34 8.61 2.25
C GLY A 243 -8.90 8.84 3.65
N VAL A 244 -10.22 8.78 3.81
CA VAL A 244 -10.92 9.00 5.08
C VAL A 244 -10.85 7.78 5.97
N PHE A 245 -10.95 6.58 5.40
CA PHE A 245 -10.83 5.31 6.08
C PHE A 245 -9.75 4.45 5.43
N THR A 246 -9.02 3.72 6.24
CA THR A 246 -8.07 2.71 5.78
C THR A 246 -8.68 1.31 5.86
N GLU A 247 -8.23 0.41 4.99
CA GLU A 247 -8.62 -1.00 5.02
C GLU A 247 -8.45 -1.60 6.42
N GLN A 248 -7.34 -1.27 7.07
CA GLN A 248 -7.00 -1.71 8.41
C GLN A 248 -8.01 -1.27 9.48
N GLN A 249 -8.45 -0.01 9.47
CA GLN A 249 -9.45 0.48 10.42
C GLN A 249 -10.76 -0.29 10.30
N VAL A 250 -11.20 -0.59 9.07
CA VAL A 250 -12.43 -1.36 8.85
C VAL A 250 -12.26 -2.81 9.26
N VAL A 251 -11.11 -3.43 8.94
CA VAL A 251 -10.80 -4.80 9.37
C VAL A 251 -10.73 -4.90 10.88
N THR A 252 -10.11 -3.93 11.55
CA THR A 252 -10.09 -3.87 13.03
C THR A 252 -11.51 -3.90 13.60
N GLY A 253 -12.43 -3.11 13.04
CA GLY A 253 -13.84 -3.15 13.44
C GLY A 253 -14.51 -4.52 13.18
N LEU A 254 -14.20 -5.17 12.05
CA LEU A 254 -14.68 -6.53 11.75
C LEU A 254 -14.15 -7.58 12.74
N LEU A 255 -12.88 -7.47 13.14
CA LEU A 255 -12.28 -8.37 14.13
C LEU A 255 -12.98 -8.24 15.50
N VAL A 256 -13.36 -7.03 15.91
CA VAL A 256 -14.14 -6.80 17.14
C VAL A 256 -15.51 -7.49 17.06
N ILE A 257 -16.19 -7.41 15.92
CA ILE A 257 -17.48 -8.11 15.69
C ILE A 257 -17.28 -9.63 15.75
N ASN A 258 -16.18 -10.14 15.22
CA ASN A 258 -15.84 -11.57 15.24
C ASN A 258 -15.40 -12.08 16.64
N GLU A 259 -15.54 -11.30 17.70
CA GLU A 259 -15.13 -11.66 19.07
C GLU A 259 -13.61 -11.77 19.29
N ILE A 260 -12.80 -11.17 18.46
CA ILE A 260 -11.36 -11.09 18.70
C ILE A 260 -11.13 -10.01 19.76
N ARG A 261 -10.75 -10.47 20.96
CA ARG A 261 -10.51 -9.56 22.11
C ARG A 261 -9.23 -8.76 21.88
N GLN A 262 -9.27 -7.48 22.25
CA GLN A 262 -8.08 -6.64 22.24
C GLN A 262 -7.04 -7.18 23.22
N LYS A 263 -5.83 -7.42 22.73
CA LYS A 263 -4.68 -7.77 23.56
C LYS A 263 -4.03 -6.51 24.12
N LYS A 264 -3.48 -6.63 25.31
CA LYS A 264 -2.79 -5.54 26.00
C LYS A 264 -1.29 -5.59 25.69
N VAL A 265 -0.71 -4.46 25.32
CA VAL A 265 0.74 -4.28 25.19
C VAL A 265 1.17 -3.28 26.25
N LEU A 266 2.07 -3.72 27.13
CA LEU A 266 2.54 -2.91 28.23
C LEU A 266 3.94 -2.36 27.91
N PHE A 267 4.06 -1.05 27.77
CA PHE A 267 5.34 -0.38 27.83
C PHE A 267 5.74 -0.23 29.29
N VAL A 268 6.84 -0.86 29.65
CA VAL A 268 7.38 -0.80 31.00
C VAL A 268 8.01 0.57 31.22
N THR A 269 7.82 1.11 32.43
CA THR A 269 8.44 2.37 32.87
C THR A 269 9.00 2.19 34.29
N GLY A 270 9.92 3.06 34.67
CA GLY A 270 10.55 3.03 35.98
C GLY A 270 12.05 2.79 35.96
N HIS A 271 12.64 2.48 34.80
CA HIS A 271 14.08 2.26 34.60
C HIS A 271 14.67 3.26 33.58
N SER A 272 14.08 4.47 33.51
CA SER A 272 14.45 5.57 32.59
C SER A 272 14.28 5.22 31.11
N GLU A 273 13.26 4.46 30.79
CA GLU A 273 12.86 4.16 29.43
C GLU A 273 12.45 5.44 28.68
N ARG A 274 12.42 5.38 27.35
CA ARG A 274 11.93 6.46 26.48
C ARG A 274 10.46 6.77 26.75
N ASP A 275 10.09 8.04 26.62
CA ASP A 275 8.68 8.47 26.76
C ASP A 275 7.79 7.82 25.69
N VAL A 276 6.64 7.34 26.09
CA VAL A 276 5.66 6.62 25.25
C VAL A 276 4.46 7.51 24.89
N LEU A 277 4.24 8.58 25.65
CA LEU A 277 3.02 9.39 25.54
C LEU A 277 3.19 10.60 24.61
N ASP A 278 4.41 11.15 24.53
CA ASP A 278 4.67 12.32 23.68
C ASP A 278 4.94 11.92 22.23
N ILE A 279 4.06 12.38 21.35
CA ILE A 279 4.18 12.16 19.89
C ILE A 279 4.96 13.26 19.16
N ASN A 280 5.31 14.34 19.84
CA ASN A 280 6.01 15.50 19.24
C ASN A 280 7.50 15.49 19.58
N GLU A 281 7.89 14.92 20.71
CA GLU A 281 9.29 14.78 21.09
C GLU A 281 9.98 13.76 20.17
N SER A 282 11.07 14.16 19.53
CA SER A 282 11.76 13.34 18.52
C SER A 282 12.31 12.02 19.03
N THR A 283 12.72 12.00 20.32
CA THR A 283 13.34 10.84 21.00
C THR A 283 12.32 9.93 21.69
N SER A 284 11.05 10.33 21.73
CA SER A 284 9.95 9.55 22.28
C SER A 284 9.50 8.45 21.31
N VAL A 285 8.88 7.39 21.83
CA VAL A 285 8.29 6.27 21.05
C VAL A 285 6.76 6.39 20.94
N GLY A 286 6.21 7.59 21.07
CA GLY A 286 4.77 7.85 21.08
C GLY A 286 4.06 7.48 19.77
N LEU A 287 4.72 7.61 18.61
CA LEU A 287 4.15 7.17 17.32
C LEU A 287 4.04 5.65 17.25
N ALA A 288 5.00 4.91 17.79
CA ALA A 288 4.95 3.46 17.87
C ALA A 288 3.78 2.97 18.76
N ALA A 289 3.60 3.59 19.93
CA ALA A 289 2.46 3.31 20.80
C ALA A 289 1.11 3.63 20.13
N ARG A 290 1.03 4.78 19.42
CA ARG A 290 -0.17 5.14 18.65
C ARG A 290 -0.44 4.15 17.51
N ALA A 291 0.60 3.64 16.86
CA ALA A 291 0.44 2.64 15.81
C ALA A 291 -0.17 1.34 16.36
N LEU A 292 0.26 0.86 17.55
CA LEU A 292 -0.34 -0.30 18.19
C LEU A 292 -1.83 -0.12 18.52
N ASN A 293 -2.24 1.08 18.96
CA ASN A 293 -3.66 1.36 19.16
C ASN A 293 -4.47 1.26 17.84
N ARG A 294 -3.86 1.60 16.70
CA ARG A 294 -4.50 1.42 15.37
C ARG A 294 -4.58 -0.04 14.96
N GLU A 295 -3.64 -0.88 15.44
CA GLU A 295 -3.59 -2.32 15.22
C GLU A 295 -4.48 -3.11 16.19
N ASN A 296 -5.45 -2.47 16.84
CA ASN A 296 -6.38 -3.07 17.78
C ASN A 296 -5.75 -3.58 19.10
N TYR A 297 -4.60 -3.04 19.50
CA TYR A 297 -4.04 -3.28 20.83
C TYR A 297 -4.46 -2.21 21.84
N VAL A 298 -4.56 -2.59 23.10
CA VAL A 298 -4.66 -1.65 24.23
C VAL A 298 -3.25 -1.39 24.74
N VAL A 299 -2.76 -0.17 24.59
CA VAL A 299 -1.44 0.22 25.08
C VAL A 299 -1.55 0.67 26.54
N LEU A 300 -0.77 0.04 27.41
CA LEU A 300 -0.60 0.39 28.81
C LEU A 300 0.81 0.94 29.02
N VAL A 301 0.97 1.84 29.99
CA VAL A 301 2.27 2.37 30.45
C VAL A 301 2.31 2.25 31.95
N GLU A 302 3.04 1.26 32.46
CA GLU A 302 3.03 0.90 33.88
C GLU A 302 4.41 0.39 34.32
N THR A 303 4.63 0.33 35.62
CA THR A 303 5.82 -0.23 36.26
C THR A 303 5.73 -1.76 36.36
N LEU A 304 6.87 -2.43 36.56
CA LEU A 304 6.92 -3.88 36.84
C LEU A 304 6.20 -4.25 38.14
N GLN A 305 6.10 -3.33 39.10
CA GLN A 305 5.36 -3.55 40.35
C GLN A 305 3.84 -3.57 40.12
N GLU A 306 3.34 -2.72 39.22
CA GLU A 306 1.94 -2.74 38.79
C GLU A 306 1.63 -4.02 38.02
N LEU A 307 2.56 -4.46 37.16
CA LEU A 307 2.48 -5.75 36.49
C LEU A 307 2.39 -6.91 37.49
N ALA A 308 3.26 -6.94 38.52
CA ALA A 308 3.21 -7.95 39.57
C ALA A 308 1.84 -8.01 40.25
N THR A 309 1.21 -6.84 40.47
CA THR A 309 -0.14 -6.76 41.03
C THR A 309 -1.18 -7.38 40.09
N ARG A 310 -1.08 -7.16 38.78
CA ARG A 310 -1.96 -7.78 37.77
C ARG A 310 -1.79 -9.29 37.73
N LEU A 311 -0.54 -9.77 37.75
CA LEU A 311 -0.24 -11.21 37.78
C LEU A 311 -0.85 -11.88 39.02
N ALA A 312 -0.78 -11.23 40.17
CA ALA A 312 -1.35 -11.73 41.42
C ALA A 312 -2.89 -11.83 41.41
N ILE A 313 -3.60 -11.02 40.61
CA ILE A 313 -5.05 -11.11 40.44
C ILE A 313 -5.41 -12.41 39.73
N GLY A 314 -4.53 -12.92 38.85
CA GLY A 314 -4.69 -14.21 38.16
C GLY A 314 -5.78 -14.21 37.06
N ASP A 315 -6.28 -13.05 36.66
CA ASP A 315 -7.18 -12.94 35.51
C ASP A 315 -6.35 -12.89 34.20
N PRO A 316 -6.44 -13.91 33.35
CA PRO A 316 -5.70 -13.95 32.09
C PRO A 316 -5.99 -12.76 31.16
N LEU A 317 -7.14 -12.10 31.34
CA LEU A 317 -7.53 -10.92 30.55
C LEU A 317 -6.83 -9.65 31.00
N GLU A 318 -6.32 -9.63 32.21
CA GLU A 318 -5.58 -8.49 32.77
C GLU A 318 -4.08 -8.59 32.50
N VAL A 319 -3.56 -9.78 32.16
CA VAL A 319 -2.16 -9.99 31.84
C VAL A 319 -1.86 -9.42 30.44
N PRO A 320 -0.85 -8.55 30.30
CA PRO A 320 -0.42 -8.07 28.97
C PRO A 320 0.08 -9.22 28.10
N ALA A 321 -0.24 -9.19 26.81
CA ALA A 321 0.27 -10.15 25.84
C ALA A 321 1.75 -9.93 25.54
N VAL A 322 2.21 -8.67 25.57
CA VAL A 322 3.60 -8.29 25.30
C VAL A 322 4.04 -7.21 26.28
N LEU A 323 5.25 -7.36 26.83
CA LEU A 323 5.98 -6.27 27.50
C LEU A 323 6.95 -5.64 26.52
N VAL A 324 7.05 -4.31 26.52
CA VAL A 324 8.01 -3.56 25.71
C VAL A 324 8.91 -2.72 26.63
N PHE A 325 10.21 -2.93 26.54
CA PHE A 325 11.23 -2.09 27.17
C PHE A 325 11.87 -1.22 26.08
N SER A 326 11.77 0.10 26.22
CA SER A 326 12.32 1.07 25.27
C SER A 326 13.53 1.79 25.84
N ASN A 327 14.71 1.24 25.66
CA ASN A 327 15.99 1.67 26.20
C ASN A 327 15.99 1.85 27.74
N PRO A 328 15.88 0.76 28.52
CA PRO A 328 16.05 0.84 29.97
C PRO A 328 17.51 1.15 30.31
N THR A 329 17.76 2.23 31.07
CA THR A 329 19.11 2.69 31.44
C THR A 329 19.41 2.58 32.93
N GLN A 330 18.43 2.12 33.73
CA GLN A 330 18.60 1.90 35.15
C GLN A 330 18.44 0.42 35.54
N GLU A 331 19.17 0.00 36.55
CA GLU A 331 19.17 -1.37 37.06
C GLU A 331 17.79 -1.81 37.59
N LEU A 332 17.44 -3.08 37.31
CA LEU A 332 16.24 -3.70 37.90
C LEU A 332 16.42 -3.89 39.41
N LEU A 333 15.47 -3.39 40.19
CA LEU A 333 15.39 -3.74 41.60
C LEU A 333 15.05 -5.23 41.78
N PRO A 334 15.39 -5.85 42.93
CA PRO A 334 15.09 -7.28 43.14
C PRO A 334 13.59 -7.63 43.01
N ILE A 335 12.70 -6.71 43.33
CA ILE A 335 11.26 -6.87 43.18
C ILE A 335 10.86 -6.88 41.70
N ASP A 336 11.48 -6.02 40.90
CA ASP A 336 11.24 -5.91 39.44
C ASP A 336 11.80 -7.12 38.70
N GLN A 337 12.99 -7.62 39.11
CA GLN A 337 13.57 -8.86 38.59
C GLN A 337 12.63 -10.05 38.82
N ASN A 338 12.01 -10.15 40.02
CA ASN A 338 11.08 -11.22 40.32
C ASN A 338 9.82 -11.13 39.47
N ALA A 339 9.25 -9.93 39.31
CA ALA A 339 8.06 -9.69 38.48
C ALA A 339 8.33 -10.05 37.01
N LEU A 340 9.47 -9.64 36.45
CA LEU A 340 9.87 -9.94 35.10
C LEU A 340 10.09 -11.46 34.89
N LEU A 341 10.73 -12.14 35.85
CA LEU A 341 10.91 -13.59 35.80
C LEU A 341 9.59 -14.36 35.92
N GLU A 342 8.68 -13.91 36.77
CA GLU A 342 7.34 -14.52 36.91
C GLU A 342 6.54 -14.37 35.65
N TYR A 343 6.55 -13.18 35.00
CA TYR A 343 5.91 -12.96 33.73
C TYR A 343 6.51 -13.86 32.62
N ALA A 344 7.82 -13.93 32.50
CA ALA A 344 8.50 -14.80 31.54
C ALA A 344 8.15 -16.28 31.76
N ARG A 345 8.14 -16.75 33.03
CA ARG A 345 7.76 -18.13 33.39
C ARG A 345 6.29 -18.46 33.14
N SER A 346 5.42 -17.47 33.11
CA SER A 346 4.01 -17.67 32.73
C SER A 346 3.80 -17.75 31.20
N GLY A 347 4.86 -17.74 30.43
CA GLY A 347 4.82 -17.76 28.97
C GLY A 347 4.60 -16.38 28.35
N GLY A 348 4.84 -15.31 29.11
CA GLY A 348 4.73 -13.93 28.66
C GLY A 348 5.77 -13.60 27.58
N SER A 349 5.40 -12.76 26.63
CA SER A 349 6.28 -12.34 25.53
C SER A 349 6.88 -10.96 25.78
N ILE A 350 8.17 -10.78 25.41
CA ILE A 350 8.91 -9.57 25.76
C ILE A 350 9.64 -9.00 24.55
N MET A 351 9.57 -7.70 24.37
CA MET A 351 10.32 -6.95 23.37
C MET A 351 11.31 -6.03 24.08
N PHE A 352 12.59 -6.15 23.73
CA PHE A 352 13.64 -5.24 24.19
C PHE A 352 14.15 -4.40 23.03
N LEU A 353 14.06 -3.09 23.19
CA LEU A 353 14.75 -2.11 22.36
C LEU A 353 15.89 -1.56 23.18
N LEU A 354 17.12 -1.78 22.74
CA LEU A 354 18.34 -1.47 23.47
C LEU A 354 19.18 -0.45 22.72
N GLU A 355 20.09 0.21 23.43
CA GLU A 355 21.07 1.12 22.83
C GLU A 355 22.49 0.66 23.15
N PRO A 356 23.50 1.05 22.33
CA PRO A 356 24.90 0.78 22.62
C PRO A 356 25.29 1.30 24.01
N ASP A 357 25.97 0.45 24.79
CA ASP A 357 26.56 0.76 26.09
C ASP A 357 25.61 1.22 27.20
N ASP A 358 24.31 1.37 26.92
CA ASP A 358 23.30 1.86 27.88
C ASP A 358 22.63 0.74 28.70
N THR A 359 22.72 -0.51 28.25
CA THR A 359 21.99 -1.64 28.86
C THR A 359 22.57 -2.01 30.24
N PRO A 360 21.78 -1.92 31.34
CA PRO A 360 22.26 -2.25 32.71
C PRO A 360 22.58 -3.74 32.87
N ASP A 361 23.47 -4.03 33.83
CA ASP A 361 23.95 -5.41 34.09
C ASP A 361 22.82 -6.37 34.49
N THR A 362 21.80 -5.93 35.21
CA THR A 362 20.66 -6.77 35.59
C THR A 362 19.84 -7.21 34.39
N PHE A 363 19.70 -6.38 33.36
CA PHE A 363 19.09 -6.76 32.09
C PHE A 363 19.99 -7.69 31.30
N LYS A 364 21.31 -7.43 31.22
CA LYS A 364 22.29 -8.35 30.57
C LYS A 364 22.24 -9.72 31.24
N GLN A 365 22.15 -9.80 32.59
CA GLN A 365 22.01 -11.05 33.32
C GLN A 365 20.68 -11.77 33.03
N PHE A 366 19.56 -11.02 32.91
CA PHE A 366 18.28 -11.60 32.54
C PHE A 366 18.37 -12.22 31.14
N LEU A 367 18.90 -11.49 30.16
CA LEU A 367 19.04 -11.94 28.76
C LEU A 367 19.98 -13.15 28.63
N SER A 368 21.05 -13.18 29.42
CA SER A 368 22.03 -14.30 29.40
C SER A 368 21.41 -15.63 29.83
N ARG A 369 20.36 -15.63 30.65
CA ARG A 369 19.60 -16.85 31.01
C ARG A 369 18.90 -17.48 29.80
N TYR A 370 18.58 -16.65 28.79
CA TYR A 370 17.94 -17.05 27.55
C TYR A 370 18.95 -17.12 26.39
N GLY A 371 20.22 -17.19 26.73
CA GLY A 371 21.30 -17.44 25.77
C GLY A 371 21.70 -16.24 24.92
N VAL A 372 21.34 -15.02 25.29
CA VAL A 372 21.71 -13.81 24.56
C VAL A 372 22.68 -12.96 25.39
N ALA A 373 23.79 -12.57 24.76
CA ALA A 373 24.69 -11.54 25.25
C ALA A 373 24.44 -10.23 24.47
N VAL A 374 24.36 -9.11 25.19
CA VAL A 374 24.40 -7.77 24.60
C VAL A 374 25.87 -7.42 24.39
N GLY A 375 26.25 -7.04 23.18
CA GLY A 375 27.61 -6.65 22.84
C GLY A 375 27.98 -5.28 23.38
N ASP A 376 29.26 -5.02 23.49
CA ASP A 376 29.79 -3.72 23.85
C ASP A 376 30.06 -2.90 22.58
N GLY A 377 29.88 -1.58 22.65
CA GLY A 377 30.12 -0.65 21.57
C GLY A 377 28.97 -0.56 20.55
N GLU A 378 29.17 0.34 19.62
CA GLU A 378 28.24 0.65 18.53
C GLU A 378 28.67 -0.07 17.24
N ALA A 379 27.74 -0.70 16.52
CA ALA A 379 28.08 -1.35 15.26
C ALA A 379 28.32 -0.31 14.15
N ALA A 380 29.45 -0.44 13.44
CA ALA A 380 29.79 0.34 12.26
C ALA A 380 29.85 -0.55 11.03
N ASP A 381 29.39 -0.08 9.87
CA ASP A 381 29.35 -0.85 8.61
C ASP A 381 29.78 0.00 7.41
N ARG A 382 30.94 -0.32 6.82
CA ARG A 382 31.47 0.39 5.63
C ARG A 382 30.76 0.10 4.33
N ALA A 383 29.99 -0.96 4.25
CA ALA A 383 29.30 -1.37 3.02
C ALA A 383 27.83 -0.93 2.99
N SER A 384 27.20 -0.72 4.14
CA SER A 384 25.77 -0.44 4.21
C SER A 384 25.43 0.57 5.30
N TYR A 385 25.59 1.86 4.99
CA TYR A 385 25.37 2.99 5.92
C TYR A 385 24.70 4.18 5.24
N VAL A 386 24.26 5.15 6.01
CA VAL A 386 23.51 6.34 5.55
C VAL A 386 24.34 7.61 5.71
N GLY A 387 24.31 8.47 4.68
CA GLY A 387 24.73 9.86 4.77
C GLY A 387 26.22 10.12 5.04
N GLY A 388 27.07 9.08 5.02
CA GLY A 388 28.50 9.18 5.35
C GLY A 388 28.81 8.88 6.82
N ASN A 389 27.83 8.44 7.60
CA ASN A 389 28.01 7.96 8.97
C ASN A 389 27.98 6.44 8.98
N GLU A 390 29.12 5.78 9.27
CA GLU A 390 29.29 4.33 9.25
C GLU A 390 28.51 3.64 10.39
N THR A 391 28.14 4.36 11.46
CA THR A 391 27.32 3.84 12.56
C THR A 391 25.81 4.00 12.31
N PHE A 392 25.41 4.81 11.32
CA PHE A 392 24.02 4.83 10.88
C PHE A 392 23.79 3.73 9.84
N ILE A 393 23.45 2.54 10.30
CA ILE A 393 23.36 1.35 9.46
C ILE A 393 22.09 1.34 8.64
N GLN A 394 22.22 1.00 7.35
CA GLN A 394 21.13 0.70 6.46
C GLN A 394 21.07 -0.81 6.20
N VAL A 395 20.09 -1.51 6.75
CA VAL A 395 19.90 -2.95 6.55
C VAL A 395 19.10 -3.18 5.28
N LYS A 396 19.62 -3.98 4.34
CA LYS A 396 19.00 -4.22 3.03
C LYS A 396 18.80 -5.71 2.76
N LYS A 397 17.64 -6.07 2.23
CA LYS A 397 17.38 -7.43 1.74
C LYS A 397 18.32 -7.81 0.60
N SER A 398 18.64 -6.87 -0.28
CA SER A 398 19.58 -7.08 -1.39
C SER A 398 20.98 -7.46 -0.96
N ASN A 399 21.39 -7.10 0.26
CA ASN A 399 22.69 -7.41 0.84
C ASN A 399 22.68 -8.69 1.70
N GLN A 400 21.57 -9.43 1.70
CA GLN A 400 21.36 -10.63 2.54
C GLN A 400 21.45 -10.35 4.05
N GLN A 401 21.16 -9.12 4.47
CA GLN A 401 21.17 -8.70 5.87
C GLN A 401 19.86 -9.02 6.61
N LEU A 402 18.83 -9.42 5.88
CA LEU A 402 17.51 -9.82 6.39
C LEU A 402 17.28 -11.30 6.08
N PRO A 403 17.54 -12.21 7.01
CA PRO A 403 17.19 -13.62 6.86
C PRO A 403 15.67 -13.81 6.78
N PRO A 404 15.18 -14.88 6.12
CA PRO A 404 13.76 -15.20 6.08
C PRO A 404 13.19 -15.41 7.49
N HIS A 405 12.23 -14.59 7.88
CA HIS A 405 11.53 -14.71 9.15
C HIS A 405 10.17 -14.02 9.03
N PRO A 406 9.07 -14.52 9.63
CA PRO A 406 7.76 -13.90 9.54
C PRO A 406 7.72 -12.40 9.86
N ILE A 407 8.59 -11.93 10.75
CA ILE A 407 8.69 -10.50 11.09
C ILE A 407 9.25 -9.68 9.92
N THR A 408 10.18 -10.23 9.13
CA THR A 408 11.01 -9.47 8.17
C THR A 408 10.83 -9.88 6.71
N ASP A 409 9.96 -10.84 6.40
CA ASP A 409 9.84 -11.43 5.06
C ASP A 409 9.55 -10.40 3.96
N ASP A 410 8.75 -9.38 4.26
CA ASP A 410 8.34 -8.35 3.30
C ASP A 410 9.20 -7.08 3.35
N PHE A 411 10.29 -7.06 4.12
CA PHE A 411 11.13 -5.87 4.25
C PHE A 411 12.13 -5.75 3.11
N GLU A 412 12.30 -4.52 2.66
CA GLU A 412 13.34 -4.17 1.70
C GLU A 412 14.51 -3.43 2.36
N VAL A 413 14.20 -2.51 3.27
CA VAL A 413 15.20 -1.64 3.91
C VAL A 413 14.78 -1.27 5.33
N LEU A 414 15.72 -1.31 6.27
CA LEU A 414 15.60 -0.73 7.61
C LEU A 414 16.68 0.34 7.81
N TYR A 415 16.37 1.33 8.62
CA TYR A 415 17.31 2.37 9.05
C TYR A 415 17.53 2.28 10.55
N MET A 416 18.76 2.03 10.97
CA MET A 416 19.15 1.81 12.36
C MET A 416 20.26 2.81 12.75
N PRO A 417 19.88 3.96 13.33
CA PRO A 417 20.83 4.98 13.73
C PRO A 417 21.44 4.65 15.12
N GLY A 418 22.61 4.06 15.13
CA GLY A 418 23.29 3.71 16.39
C GLY A 418 22.82 2.38 16.97
N VAL A 419 23.39 1.29 16.53
CA VAL A 419 22.89 -0.05 16.92
C VAL A 419 23.94 -0.82 17.68
N THR A 420 23.56 -1.47 18.80
CA THR A 420 24.36 -2.50 19.44
C THR A 420 24.13 -3.86 18.80
N HIS A 421 25.00 -4.82 19.10
CA HIS A 421 24.91 -6.17 18.54
C HIS A 421 24.64 -7.21 19.63
N PHE A 422 24.25 -8.39 19.17
CA PHE A 422 23.96 -9.53 20.04
C PHE A 422 24.93 -10.68 19.78
N GLY A 423 25.34 -11.34 20.86
CA GLY A 423 26.10 -12.59 20.82
C GLY A 423 25.28 -13.73 21.44
N TRP A 424 25.72 -14.94 21.20
CA TRP A 424 25.10 -16.12 21.78
C TRP A 424 25.93 -16.63 22.95
N THR A 425 25.34 -16.79 24.14
CA THR A 425 26.01 -17.31 25.35
C THR A 425 25.81 -18.81 25.51
N ILE A 426 24.84 -19.40 24.82
CA ILE A 426 24.59 -20.84 24.80
C ILE A 426 24.69 -21.31 23.36
N ASP A 427 25.57 -22.26 23.09
CA ASP A 427 25.53 -22.99 21.82
C ASP A 427 24.33 -23.96 21.87
N PRO A 428 23.31 -23.78 21.03
CA PRO A 428 22.14 -24.67 21.00
C PRO A 428 22.52 -26.13 20.75
N ALA A 429 23.66 -26.38 20.10
CA ALA A 429 24.18 -27.71 19.85
C ALA A 429 24.91 -28.31 21.09
N SER A 430 25.27 -27.48 22.06
CA SER A 430 26.03 -27.90 23.27
C SER A 430 25.15 -28.08 24.52
N VAL A 431 23.86 -27.74 24.46
CA VAL A 431 22.93 -27.94 25.58
C VAL A 431 22.69 -29.45 25.74
N PRO A 432 23.19 -30.09 26.79
CA PRO A 432 22.95 -31.52 26.97
C PRO A 432 21.50 -31.78 27.25
N LEU A 433 20.89 -32.68 26.51
CA LEU A 433 19.59 -33.26 26.80
C LEU A 433 19.72 -34.05 28.11
N VAL A 434 19.41 -33.44 29.24
CA VAL A 434 19.35 -34.10 30.54
C VAL A 434 17.89 -34.34 30.89
N ASP A 435 17.49 -35.59 30.86
CA ASP A 435 16.20 -36.10 31.36
C ASP A 435 14.94 -35.42 30.78
N ASP A 436 14.72 -35.41 29.47
CA ASP A 436 13.49 -34.97 28.79
C ASP A 436 12.88 -33.59 29.20
N ILE A 437 13.58 -32.82 30.06
CA ILE A 437 13.12 -31.57 30.68
C ILE A 437 14.08 -30.41 30.41
N THR A 438 14.93 -30.49 29.40
CA THR A 438 15.90 -29.42 29.12
C THR A 438 15.19 -28.21 28.53
N PRO A 439 15.44 -26.99 29.07
CA PRO A 439 14.94 -25.80 28.44
C PRO A 439 15.53 -25.69 27.03
N VAL A 440 14.69 -25.75 26.03
CA VAL A 440 15.12 -25.54 24.64
C VAL A 440 15.01 -24.04 24.36
N VAL A 441 16.13 -23.45 24.00
CA VAL A 441 16.16 -22.06 23.53
C VAL A 441 16.45 -22.10 22.03
N MET A 442 15.50 -21.63 21.24
CA MET A 442 15.64 -21.43 19.80
C MET A 442 15.90 -19.94 19.54
N GLN A 443 16.91 -19.67 18.73
CA GLN A 443 17.34 -18.32 18.43
C GLN A 443 17.31 -18.12 16.91
N ALA A 444 16.71 -17.04 16.46
CA ALA A 444 16.65 -16.65 15.06
C ALA A 444 17.20 -15.23 14.89
N MET A 445 18.05 -15.05 13.91
CA MET A 445 18.52 -13.73 13.51
C MET A 445 17.46 -13.07 12.63
N LEU A 446 17.06 -11.85 12.97
CA LEU A 446 16.10 -11.06 12.21
C LEU A 446 16.80 -10.08 11.27
N ALA A 447 17.89 -9.47 11.75
CA ALA A 447 18.69 -8.54 10.98
C ALA A 447 20.16 -8.63 11.38
N SER A 448 21.05 -8.41 10.43
CA SER A 448 22.50 -8.37 10.65
C SER A 448 23.14 -7.24 9.85
N THR A 449 24.35 -6.89 10.26
CA THR A 449 25.25 -6.03 9.48
C THR A 449 25.91 -6.82 8.34
N THR A 450 26.71 -6.15 7.50
CA THR A 450 27.49 -6.84 6.45
C THR A 450 28.81 -7.43 6.99
N LEU A 451 29.50 -8.21 6.16
CA LEU A 451 30.84 -8.72 6.44
C LEU A 451 31.89 -7.61 6.63
N TYR A 452 31.60 -6.38 6.24
CA TYR A 452 32.51 -5.24 6.34
C TYR A 452 32.20 -4.34 7.54
N SER A 453 31.49 -4.87 8.53
CA SER A 453 31.14 -4.22 9.78
C SER A 453 32.05 -4.66 10.93
N TRP A 454 31.96 -3.93 12.01
CA TRP A 454 32.61 -4.25 13.29
C TRP A 454 31.84 -3.60 14.45
N SER A 455 32.08 -4.07 15.67
CA SER A 455 31.62 -3.39 16.87
C SER A 455 32.66 -2.34 17.27
N GLU A 456 32.31 -1.08 17.12
CA GLU A 456 33.19 0.05 17.47
C GLU A 456 33.12 0.34 18.97
N THR A 457 34.25 0.27 19.63
CA THR A 457 34.35 0.51 21.08
C THR A 457 35.07 1.82 21.41
N ASP A 458 35.72 2.47 20.43
CA ASP A 458 36.35 3.78 20.59
C ASP A 458 35.48 4.91 20.02
N PRO A 459 34.80 5.70 20.86
CA PRO A 459 33.91 6.75 20.38
C PRO A 459 34.64 7.91 19.67
N ASP A 460 35.96 8.04 19.85
CA ASP A 460 36.78 9.13 19.28
C ASP A 460 37.31 8.78 17.88
N PHE A 461 37.37 7.50 17.52
CA PHE A 461 37.91 7.06 16.25
C PHE A 461 37.16 5.88 15.65
N ILE A 462 36.35 6.11 14.62
CA ILE A 462 35.62 5.06 13.91
C ILE A 462 36.58 4.33 12.97
N GLY A 463 36.99 3.11 13.35
CA GLY A 463 37.86 2.28 12.55
C GLY A 463 38.12 0.92 13.20
N PHE A 464 38.17 -0.14 12.41
CA PHE A 464 38.36 -1.50 12.89
C PHE A 464 39.74 -1.69 13.57
N ASP A 465 39.75 -1.98 14.85
CA ASP A 465 40.91 -2.26 15.67
C ASP A 465 41.07 -3.75 15.90
N GLN A 466 42.10 -4.35 15.25
CA GLN A 466 42.32 -5.79 15.30
C GLN A 466 42.66 -6.29 16.71
N GLY A 467 41.82 -7.18 17.23
CA GLY A 467 42.01 -7.77 18.56
C GLY A 467 41.27 -7.01 19.68
N VAL A 468 40.60 -5.90 19.36
CA VAL A 468 39.71 -5.16 20.24
C VAL A 468 38.30 -5.34 19.72
N ASP A 469 38.05 -4.94 18.47
CA ASP A 469 36.73 -4.98 17.84
C ASP A 469 36.34 -6.37 17.35
N ILE A 470 35.06 -6.64 17.39
CA ILE A 470 34.44 -7.86 16.84
C ILE A 470 34.07 -7.60 15.40
N GLY A 471 34.62 -8.34 14.45
CA GLY A 471 34.27 -8.21 13.02
C GLY A 471 32.93 -8.84 12.69
N GLY A 472 32.24 -8.26 11.70
CA GLY A 472 30.92 -8.71 11.23
C GLY A 472 30.91 -10.02 10.41
N PRO A 473 29.72 -10.51 10.05
CA PRO A 473 28.42 -9.86 10.26
C PRO A 473 27.97 -9.95 11.73
N LEU A 474 27.45 -8.84 12.26
CA LEU A 474 26.96 -8.75 13.62
C LEU A 474 25.43 -8.89 13.63
N PRO A 475 24.83 -9.78 14.44
CA PRO A 475 23.38 -9.81 14.67
C PRO A 475 22.95 -8.55 15.41
N ILE A 476 22.03 -7.78 14.84
CA ILE A 476 21.54 -6.51 15.41
C ILE A 476 20.05 -6.55 15.78
N ALA A 477 19.33 -7.56 15.31
CA ALA A 477 17.99 -7.88 15.77
C ALA A 477 17.84 -9.40 15.80
N VAL A 478 17.24 -9.92 16.87
CA VAL A 478 17.14 -11.37 17.11
C VAL A 478 15.79 -11.72 17.74
N ALA A 479 15.25 -12.88 17.41
CA ALA A 479 14.11 -13.50 18.09
C ALA A 479 14.57 -14.72 18.89
N VAL A 480 13.99 -14.89 20.07
CA VAL A 480 14.29 -16.01 20.97
C VAL A 480 12.99 -16.67 21.38
N GLU A 481 12.92 -17.97 21.26
CA GLU A 481 11.84 -18.78 21.83
C GLU A 481 12.42 -19.72 22.88
N ALA A 482 11.90 -19.64 24.09
CA ALA A 482 12.28 -20.53 25.19
C ALA A 482 11.11 -21.42 25.56
N ILE A 483 11.37 -22.71 25.66
CA ILE A 483 10.39 -23.75 25.98
C ILE A 483 10.84 -24.53 27.21
N GLY A 484 9.90 -25.02 28.02
CA GLY A 484 10.19 -25.85 29.18
C GLY A 484 10.33 -25.04 30.48
N GLU A 485 11.27 -25.43 31.35
CA GLU A 485 11.41 -24.87 32.70
C GLU A 485 11.69 -23.36 32.70
N LEU A 486 12.42 -22.85 31.72
CA LEU A 486 12.67 -21.40 31.57
C LEU A 486 11.39 -20.60 31.28
N ALA A 487 10.42 -21.22 30.63
CA ALA A 487 9.10 -20.66 30.37
C ALA A 487 8.05 -21.06 31.43
N GLY A 488 8.47 -21.70 32.56
CA GLY A 488 7.57 -22.14 33.63
C GLY A 488 6.66 -23.31 33.29
N GLY A 489 6.82 -23.91 32.10
CA GLY A 489 6.03 -25.07 31.66
C GLY A 489 6.57 -26.38 32.24
N THR A 490 5.67 -27.27 32.67
CA THR A 490 6.01 -28.66 32.91
C THR A 490 5.75 -29.46 31.64
N TYR A 491 6.72 -30.28 31.21
CA TYR A 491 6.48 -31.28 30.18
C TYR A 491 5.53 -32.35 30.74
N SER A 492 4.35 -32.44 30.20
CA SER A 492 3.44 -33.53 30.46
C SER A 492 3.06 -34.15 29.12
N ASP A 493 3.28 -35.47 28.99
CA ASP A 493 2.90 -36.29 27.84
C ASP A 493 3.46 -35.87 26.45
N GLY A 494 4.67 -35.26 26.41
CA GLY A 494 5.35 -34.94 25.17
C GLY A 494 4.89 -33.65 24.48
N GLU A 495 3.98 -32.89 25.07
CA GLU A 495 3.58 -31.57 24.61
C GLU A 495 4.04 -30.48 25.60
N SER A 496 4.81 -29.52 25.10
CA SER A 496 5.11 -28.29 25.85
C SER A 496 3.92 -27.36 25.77
N THR A 497 3.34 -27.06 26.90
CA THR A 497 2.14 -26.22 26.97
C THR A 497 2.44 -24.72 27.03
N ILE A 498 3.68 -24.31 27.28
CA ILE A 498 4.06 -22.91 27.46
C ILE A 498 5.38 -22.62 26.75
N SER A 499 5.37 -21.64 25.86
CA SER A 499 6.56 -21.05 25.26
C SER A 499 6.61 -19.56 25.55
N MET A 500 7.79 -19.06 25.94
CA MET A 500 8.07 -17.64 26.09
C MET A 500 8.83 -17.15 24.87
N ASN A 501 8.42 -16.03 24.30
CA ASN A 501 9.05 -15.43 23.13
C ASN A 501 9.66 -14.08 23.49
N MET A 502 10.84 -13.80 22.94
CA MET A 502 11.46 -12.48 23.00
C MET A 502 11.87 -12.01 21.61
N VAL A 503 11.75 -10.71 21.39
CA VAL A 503 12.40 -10.01 20.28
C VAL A 503 13.30 -8.94 20.87
N LEU A 504 14.57 -8.97 20.46
CA LEU A 504 15.57 -7.99 20.86
C LEU A 504 16.05 -7.23 19.62
N ILE A 505 16.03 -5.91 19.71
CA ILE A 505 16.53 -5.02 18.66
C ILE A 505 17.56 -4.10 19.32
N GLY A 506 18.75 -4.06 18.75
CA GLY A 506 19.90 -3.34 19.30
C GLY A 506 19.89 -1.83 19.05
N ASP A 507 18.76 -1.30 18.69
CA ASP A 507 18.52 0.12 18.44
C ASP A 507 17.11 0.46 18.93
N THR A 508 16.97 1.51 19.69
CA THR A 508 15.65 2.05 20.10
C THR A 508 15.26 3.20 19.18
N ASP A 509 16.23 3.89 18.65
CA ASP A 509 16.03 5.08 17.83
C ASP A 509 15.22 4.80 16.56
N PHE A 510 15.28 3.60 15.99
CA PHE A 510 14.46 3.21 14.83
C PHE A 510 12.95 3.32 15.11
N ALA A 511 12.53 3.12 16.37
CA ALA A 511 11.14 3.18 16.82
C ALA A 511 10.74 4.56 17.34
N THR A 512 11.68 5.52 17.45
CA THR A 512 11.38 6.88 17.92
C THR A 512 10.57 7.66 16.89
N ASN A 513 9.91 8.72 17.34
CA ASN A 513 9.11 9.60 16.49
C ASN A 513 9.90 10.15 15.29
N ASN A 514 11.25 10.27 15.42
CA ASN A 514 12.12 10.74 14.36
C ASN A 514 12.29 9.73 13.22
N TYR A 515 12.37 8.43 13.53
CA TYR A 515 12.71 7.39 12.55
C TYR A 515 11.62 6.34 12.33
N PHE A 516 10.55 6.34 13.12
CA PHE A 516 9.47 5.37 13.03
C PHE A 516 8.86 5.28 11.63
N GLY A 517 8.67 6.41 10.94
CA GLY A 517 8.14 6.47 9.57
C GLY A 517 9.15 6.16 8.47
N SER A 518 10.40 5.78 8.80
CA SER A 518 11.48 5.56 7.82
C SER A 518 11.45 4.14 7.27
N ALA A 519 11.24 3.97 5.97
CA ALA A 519 11.21 2.69 5.27
C ALA A 519 10.34 1.63 6.00
N ASN A 520 10.92 0.47 6.39
CA ASN A 520 10.19 -0.59 7.10
C ASN A 520 10.37 -0.54 8.63
N ASN A 521 10.79 0.59 9.21
CA ASN A 521 11.00 0.68 10.66
C ASN A 521 9.71 0.48 11.45
N ALA A 522 8.63 1.15 11.05
CA ALA A 522 7.31 0.96 11.68
C ALA A 522 6.85 -0.50 11.57
N ASP A 523 7.12 -1.10 10.43
CA ASP A 523 6.78 -2.48 10.16
C ASP A 523 7.56 -3.45 11.05
N LEU A 524 8.85 -3.21 11.26
CA LEU A 524 9.68 -4.02 12.17
C LEU A 524 9.09 -4.00 13.58
N PHE A 525 8.72 -2.82 14.09
CA PHE A 525 8.15 -2.67 15.41
C PHE A 525 6.80 -3.39 15.53
N ILE A 526 5.87 -3.10 14.61
CA ILE A 526 4.51 -3.66 14.63
C ILE A 526 4.53 -5.17 14.44
N ASN A 527 5.30 -5.69 13.46
CA ASN A 527 5.39 -7.13 13.23
C ASN A 527 6.01 -7.87 14.40
N SER A 528 6.99 -7.25 15.07
CA SER A 528 7.59 -7.84 16.27
C SER A 528 6.55 -7.99 17.38
N VAL A 529 5.71 -6.97 17.61
CA VAL A 529 4.62 -7.05 18.58
C VAL A 529 3.56 -8.09 18.14
N ASN A 530 3.16 -8.11 16.87
CA ASN A 530 2.20 -9.09 16.36
C ASN A 530 2.71 -10.54 16.52
N PHE A 531 3.99 -10.77 16.20
CA PHE A 531 4.63 -12.07 16.38
C PHE A 531 4.64 -12.48 17.86
N LEU A 532 5.03 -11.57 18.76
CA LEU A 532 5.07 -11.80 20.20
C LEU A 532 3.68 -12.03 20.79
N ALA A 533 2.69 -11.28 20.33
CA ALA A 533 1.30 -11.45 20.74
C ALA A 533 0.66 -12.73 20.17
N LYS A 534 1.36 -13.48 19.33
CA LYS A 534 0.83 -14.65 18.58
C LYS A 534 -0.39 -14.28 17.72
N ASP A 535 -0.39 -13.06 17.18
CA ASP A 535 -1.38 -12.56 16.25
C ASP A 535 -0.83 -12.61 14.82
N VAL A 536 -0.40 -13.79 14.40
CA VAL A 536 0.21 -14.02 13.07
C VAL A 536 -0.73 -13.59 11.94
N GLU A 537 -2.03 -13.58 12.20
CA GLU A 537 -3.04 -13.12 11.28
C GLU A 537 -2.98 -11.59 11.02
N LEU A 538 -2.42 -10.81 11.93
CA LEU A 538 -2.31 -9.35 11.81
C LEU A 538 -0.99 -8.86 11.18
N ILE A 539 0.00 -9.73 11.00
CA ILE A 539 1.34 -9.35 10.52
C ILE A 539 1.33 -8.71 9.12
N SER A 540 0.33 -8.94 8.29
CA SER A 540 0.28 -8.40 6.92
C SER A 540 -0.80 -7.34 6.67
N ILE A 541 -1.64 -7.00 7.68
CA ILE A 541 -2.64 -5.94 7.50
C ILE A 541 -1.98 -4.57 7.72
N ARG A 542 -1.52 -3.95 6.65
CA ARG A 542 -0.94 -2.60 6.73
C ARG A 542 -1.78 -1.60 5.97
N ALA A 543 -1.99 -0.44 6.60
CA ALA A 543 -2.42 0.73 5.85
C ALA A 543 -1.39 0.97 4.74
N LYS A 544 -1.84 0.94 3.49
CA LYS A 544 -1.05 1.38 2.33
C LYS A 544 -0.78 2.87 2.49
N THR A 545 0.17 3.20 3.37
CA THR A 545 0.64 4.58 3.49
C THR A 545 1.25 4.96 2.15
N GLU A 546 0.79 6.07 1.60
CA GLU A 546 1.61 6.83 0.66
C GLU A 546 2.88 7.19 1.43
N ALA A 547 3.85 6.30 1.36
CA ALA A 547 5.14 6.56 1.95
C ALA A 547 5.67 7.80 1.25
N ASP A 548 5.81 8.89 1.98
CA ASP A 548 6.72 9.97 1.60
C ASP A 548 8.10 9.31 1.50
N ARG A 549 8.35 8.71 0.33
CA ARG A 549 9.63 8.03 0.05
C ARG A 549 10.67 9.11 -0.07
N GLN A 550 11.27 9.49 1.03
CA GLN A 550 12.53 10.20 1.00
C GLN A 550 13.56 9.28 0.37
N MET A 551 13.83 9.52 -0.90
CA MET A 551 14.83 8.76 -1.64
C MET A 551 16.20 9.23 -1.19
N PHE A 552 16.82 8.49 -0.28
CA PHE A 552 18.22 8.68 0.09
C PHE A 552 19.11 8.10 -1.01
N LEU A 553 19.41 8.94 -2.00
CA LEU A 553 20.30 8.56 -3.10
C LEU A 553 21.75 8.67 -2.64
N THR A 554 22.52 7.61 -2.84
CA THR A 554 24.00 7.67 -2.77
C THR A 554 24.51 8.71 -3.78
N LYS A 555 25.73 9.19 -3.59
CA LYS A 555 26.34 10.18 -4.50
C LYS A 555 26.32 9.70 -5.96
N ASN A 556 26.63 8.41 -6.20
CA ASN A 556 26.66 7.83 -7.54
C ASN A 556 25.26 7.71 -8.16
N GLU A 557 24.25 7.35 -7.39
CA GLU A 557 22.86 7.29 -7.86
C GLU A 557 22.30 8.67 -8.16
N ARG A 558 22.61 9.67 -7.34
CA ARG A 558 22.23 11.06 -7.57
C ARG A 558 22.86 11.62 -8.85
N ASP A 559 24.14 11.35 -9.08
CA ASP A 559 24.84 11.77 -10.28
C ASP A 559 24.27 11.02 -11.51
N PHE A 560 23.95 9.74 -11.41
CA PHE A 560 23.29 8.99 -12.47
C PHE A 560 21.92 9.54 -12.83
N VAL A 561 21.05 9.82 -11.85
CA VAL A 561 19.72 10.42 -12.07
C VAL A 561 19.84 11.78 -12.73
N ARG A 562 20.77 12.61 -12.25
CA ARG A 562 21.04 13.96 -12.80
C ARG A 562 21.49 13.90 -14.26
N TRP A 563 22.43 13.02 -14.61
CA TRP A 563 22.97 12.92 -15.95
C TRP A 563 22.07 12.15 -16.91
N SER A 564 21.33 11.15 -16.45
CA SER A 564 20.41 10.37 -17.28
C SER A 564 19.25 11.23 -17.80
N GLY A 565 18.65 12.05 -16.97
CA GLY A 565 17.57 12.96 -17.37
C GLY A 565 18.04 14.07 -18.31
N TRP A 566 19.20 14.67 -18.02
CA TRP A 566 19.67 15.87 -18.71
C TRP A 566 20.41 15.61 -20.02
N LEU A 567 21.15 14.52 -20.10
CA LEU A 567 21.99 14.20 -21.27
C LEU A 567 21.47 12.98 -22.05
N LEU A 568 21.16 11.88 -21.38
CA LEU A 568 20.92 10.59 -22.02
C LEU A 568 19.60 10.58 -22.79
N MET A 569 18.52 11.13 -22.21
CA MET A 569 17.22 11.21 -22.89
C MET A 569 17.23 12.15 -24.11
N PRO A 570 17.73 13.38 -24.05
CA PRO A 570 17.86 14.23 -25.23
C PRO A 570 18.77 13.64 -26.31
N ALA A 571 19.86 12.96 -25.93
CA ALA A 571 20.76 12.29 -26.85
C ALA A 571 20.06 11.14 -27.60
N LEU A 572 19.28 10.30 -26.91
CA LEU A 572 18.50 9.22 -27.52
C LEU A 572 17.46 9.77 -28.51
N VAL A 573 16.73 10.83 -28.13
CA VAL A 573 15.76 11.48 -29.03
C VAL A 573 16.44 12.06 -30.26
N SER A 574 17.61 12.70 -30.08
CA SER A 574 18.40 13.26 -31.18
C SER A 574 18.94 12.19 -32.13
N ILE A 575 19.44 11.08 -31.59
CA ILE A 575 19.93 9.92 -32.38
C ILE A 575 18.77 9.32 -33.18
N PHE A 576 17.61 9.15 -32.55
CA PHE A 576 16.42 8.59 -33.19
C PHE A 576 15.88 9.55 -34.27
N GLY A 577 15.88 10.85 -34.00
CA GLY A 577 15.53 11.90 -34.97
C GLY A 577 16.48 11.92 -36.16
N PHE A 578 17.80 11.85 -35.92
CA PHE A 578 18.81 11.77 -36.99
C PHE A 578 18.69 10.49 -37.80
N TRP A 579 18.46 9.32 -37.17
CA TRP A 579 18.27 8.05 -37.84
C TRP A 579 17.03 8.04 -38.72
N THR A 580 15.89 8.57 -38.25
CA THR A 580 14.66 8.69 -39.07
C THR A 580 14.82 9.66 -40.22
N TRP A 581 15.53 10.77 -40.01
CA TRP A 581 15.86 11.73 -41.07
C TRP A 581 16.76 11.10 -42.15
N TRP A 582 17.80 10.34 -41.74
CA TRP A 582 18.70 9.65 -42.68
C TRP A 582 17.96 8.58 -43.47
N ARG A 583 17.09 7.81 -42.87
CA ARG A 583 16.31 6.76 -43.55
C ARG A 583 15.30 7.31 -44.56
N ARG A 584 14.91 8.58 -44.45
CA ARG A 584 13.98 9.25 -45.38
C ARG A 584 14.69 9.99 -46.53
N ARG A 585 16.01 10.10 -46.51
CA ARG A 585 16.85 10.55 -47.65
C ARG A 585 17.28 9.37 -48.48
#